data_c7377852b459a674fd1822fa9dbb9013
#
_entry.id   c7377852b459a674fd1822fa9dbb9013
#
_cell.length_a   1.000
_cell.length_b   1.000
_cell.length_c   1.000
_cell.angle_alpha   90.00
_cell.angle_beta   90.00
_cell.angle_gamma   90.00
#
_symmetry.space_group_name_H-M   'P 1'
#
loop_
_entity.id
_entity.type
_entity.pdbx_description
1 polymer ?
#
loop_
_entity_poly.entity_id
_entity_poly.type
_entity_poly.pdbx_seq_one_letter_code
_entity_poly.pdbx_strand_id
1 'polypeptide(L)'
;LPVATALAATAALLLTACGGGDDKSSDNDKIAGADQGSKKPTKSAEPAGAGSEDSPDGVDVSLPKDMNLVFDWDKPKAKNEAAAMDDAANYVRAIYRGIDKGTAKDAAVTTYSTGEGLTYAKTQIDRRVDGGWTATGTRRHYQAATRSAANGNSVEVAFCVDSNKFYSEEIKTGKVLKTKPSIDGFDYFKIIMVKFPTGEGLWQASKVLVETKAAKCQ
;
A
#
# COMPACT_ATOMS: atom_id res chain seq x y z
N LEU A 1 1.32 -41.37 -41.38
CA LEU A 1 0.49 -40.74 -42.40
C LEU A 1 -0.18 -39.50 -41.81
N PRO A 2 -0.10 -38.35 -42.48
CA PRO A 2 -0.55 -37.07 -41.96
C PRO A 2 -1.93 -36.73 -42.48
N VAL A 3 -2.68 -35.91 -41.73
CA VAL A 3 -3.71 -35.05 -42.33
C VAL A 3 -3.69 -33.69 -41.65
N ALA A 4 -3.26 -32.73 -42.43
CA ALA A 4 -3.44 -31.32 -42.19
C ALA A 4 -4.85 -30.87 -42.60
N THR A 5 -5.47 -30.02 -41.83
CA THR A 5 -6.53 -29.13 -42.31
C THR A 5 -6.42 -27.77 -41.70
N ALA A 6 -6.01 -26.85 -42.54
CA ALA A 6 -6.08 -25.40 -42.33
C ALA A 6 -7.53 -24.93 -42.59
N LEU A 7 -8.03 -24.00 -41.77
CA LEU A 7 -9.17 -23.15 -42.08
C LEU A 7 -8.86 -21.73 -41.62
N ALA A 8 -8.60 -20.89 -42.61
CA ALA A 8 -8.59 -19.46 -42.52
C ALA A 8 -10.03 -18.93 -42.59
N ALA A 9 -10.39 -17.97 -41.78
CA ALA A 9 -11.55 -17.13 -41.99
C ALA A 9 -11.21 -15.69 -41.63
N THR A 10 -11.18 -14.90 -42.66
CA THR A 10 -11.08 -13.46 -42.78
C THR A 10 -12.42 -12.78 -42.51
N ALA A 11 -12.35 -11.48 -42.27
CA ALA A 11 -13.37 -10.43 -42.43
C ALA A 11 -13.79 -9.79 -41.12
N ALA A 12 -14.04 -8.53 -41.00
CA ALA A 12 -14.00 -7.34 -41.87
C ALA A 12 -14.07 -6.12 -40.96
N LEU A 13 -13.39 -5.08 -41.39
CA LEU A 13 -13.45 -3.71 -40.91
C LEU A 13 -14.83 -3.09 -41.18
N LEU A 14 -15.38 -2.37 -40.22
CA LEU A 14 -16.33 -1.29 -40.51
C LEU A 14 -15.92 -0.04 -39.72
N LEU A 15 -15.29 0.86 -40.47
CA LEU A 15 -15.19 2.29 -40.19
C LEU A 15 -16.55 2.92 -40.52
N THR A 16 -17.08 3.71 -39.61
CA THR A 16 -17.99 4.78 -39.98
C THR A 16 -17.52 6.07 -39.32
N ALA A 17 -16.97 6.92 -40.15
CA ALA A 17 -16.79 8.35 -39.91
C ALA A 17 -18.03 9.08 -40.43
N CYS A 18 -18.46 10.13 -39.72
CA CYS A 18 -19.17 11.31 -40.20
C CYS A 18 -19.34 12.21 -38.98
N GLY A 19 -18.83 13.44 -38.92
CA GLY A 19 -18.93 14.53 -39.89
C GLY A 19 -19.63 15.65 -39.17
N GLY A 20 -18.97 16.71 -38.84
CA GLY A 20 -18.95 18.07 -39.31
C GLY A 20 -20.09 18.97 -38.84
N GLY A 21 -19.74 20.17 -38.39
CA GLY A 21 -20.66 21.30 -38.27
C GLY A 21 -20.10 22.41 -37.38
N ASP A 22 -19.42 23.37 -37.99
CA ASP A 22 -19.12 24.70 -37.46
C ASP A 22 -20.42 25.45 -37.16
N ASP A 23 -20.44 26.29 -36.13
CA ASP A 23 -20.79 27.70 -36.30
C ASP A 23 -20.41 28.57 -35.07
N LYS A 24 -19.96 29.78 -35.43
CA LYS A 24 -19.52 30.90 -34.58
C LYS A 24 -20.70 31.65 -33.98
N SER A 25 -20.51 32.28 -32.87
CA SER A 25 -20.45 33.74 -32.56
C SER A 25 -20.69 33.96 -31.05
N SER A 26 -19.78 34.66 -30.44
CA SER A 26 -19.74 36.02 -29.89
C SER A 26 -20.96 36.43 -29.07
N ASP A 27 -20.82 36.71 -27.75
CA ASP A 27 -20.58 38.04 -27.23
C ASP A 27 -20.45 38.07 -25.69
N ASN A 28 -19.67 39.03 -25.29
CA ASN A 28 -19.46 39.57 -23.97
C ASN A 28 -20.68 39.62 -23.03
N ASP A 29 -20.49 39.26 -21.76
CA ASP A 29 -20.87 40.15 -20.69
C ASP A 29 -20.07 39.86 -19.40
N LYS A 30 -19.35 40.89 -18.95
CA LYS A 30 -18.67 40.97 -17.68
C LYS A 30 -19.69 41.17 -16.59
N ILE A 31 -19.67 40.33 -15.57
CA ILE A 31 -20.16 40.70 -14.23
C ILE A 31 -19.02 40.52 -13.24
N ALA A 32 -18.61 41.66 -12.69
CA ALA A 32 -17.69 41.77 -11.60
C ALA A 32 -18.32 41.36 -10.26
N GLY A 33 -17.52 40.69 -9.41
CA GLY A 33 -17.71 40.76 -7.95
C GLY A 33 -18.16 39.45 -7.32
N ALA A 34 -17.22 38.73 -6.75
CA ALA A 34 -17.23 38.28 -5.36
C ALA A 34 -15.98 37.41 -5.08
N ASP A 35 -15.01 38.03 -4.46
CA ASP A 35 -14.01 37.31 -3.66
C ASP A 35 -14.73 36.41 -2.66
N GLN A 36 -14.51 35.10 -2.81
CA GLN A 36 -14.60 34.19 -1.68
C GLN A 36 -13.58 33.08 -1.89
N GLY A 37 -12.49 33.21 -1.13
CA GLY A 37 -11.40 32.27 -1.08
C GLY A 37 -11.88 30.86 -0.78
N SER A 38 -11.78 30.00 -1.76
CA SER A 38 -11.82 28.56 -1.54
C SER A 38 -10.56 28.16 -0.82
N LYS A 39 -10.63 28.09 0.50
CA LYS A 39 -9.67 27.36 1.31
C LYS A 39 -9.70 25.90 0.87
N LYS A 40 -8.71 25.51 0.10
CA LYS A 40 -8.35 24.12 -0.13
C LYS A 40 -8.23 23.45 1.25
N PRO A 41 -8.92 22.36 1.56
CA PRO A 41 -8.66 21.66 2.80
C PRO A 41 -7.25 21.08 2.74
N THR A 42 -6.35 21.68 3.50
CA THR A 42 -5.04 21.10 3.81
C THR A 42 -5.35 19.89 4.69
N LYS A 43 -5.36 18.69 4.10
CA LYS A 43 -5.30 17.44 4.86
C LYS A 43 -4.00 17.49 5.65
N SER A 44 -4.12 17.65 6.95
CA SER A 44 -3.03 17.47 7.90
C SER A 44 -2.66 15.99 7.81
N ALA A 45 -1.53 15.69 7.20
CA ALA A 45 -0.92 14.37 7.32
C ALA A 45 -0.59 14.21 8.80
N GLU A 46 -1.26 13.29 9.47
CA GLU A 46 -0.95 12.89 10.84
C GLU A 46 0.47 12.35 10.85
N PRO A 47 1.37 12.85 11.70
CA PRO A 47 2.75 12.34 11.73
C PRO A 47 2.70 10.90 12.22
N ALA A 48 3.04 9.97 11.35
CA ALA A 48 3.10 8.54 11.62
C ALA A 48 4.33 8.22 12.49
N GLY A 49 4.25 8.59 13.76
CA GLY A 49 5.28 8.34 14.77
C GLY A 49 4.71 7.96 16.12
N ALA A 50 3.39 7.92 16.23
CA ALA A 50 2.72 7.41 17.41
C ALA A 50 2.09 6.06 17.04
N GLY A 51 2.80 4.96 17.29
CA GLY A 51 2.14 3.71 17.59
C GLY A 51 1.26 4.04 18.79
N SER A 52 -0.07 4.13 18.56
CA SER A 52 -0.98 4.37 19.66
C SER A 52 -0.85 3.19 20.62
N GLU A 53 -0.62 3.49 21.91
CA GLU A 53 -0.80 2.53 23.00
C GLU A 53 -2.25 2.00 23.06
N ASP A 54 -3.09 2.45 22.13
CA ASP A 54 -4.49 2.09 21.91
C ASP A 54 -4.73 1.29 20.61
N SER A 55 -3.86 0.31 20.29
CA SER A 55 -4.29 -0.73 19.35
C SER A 55 -5.46 -1.48 20.01
N PRO A 56 -6.61 -1.67 19.34
CA PRO A 56 -7.79 -2.35 19.91
C PRO A 56 -7.49 -3.74 20.47
N ASP A 57 -6.39 -4.34 20.05
CA ASP A 57 -5.86 -5.66 20.42
C ASP A 57 -4.71 -5.61 21.43
N GLY A 58 -4.33 -4.41 21.90
CA GLY A 58 -3.30 -4.23 22.93
C GLY A 58 -1.88 -4.63 22.51
N VAL A 59 -1.63 -4.80 21.20
CA VAL A 59 -0.31 -5.19 20.69
C VAL A 59 0.47 -3.97 20.24
N ASP A 60 1.65 -3.77 20.82
CA ASP A 60 2.55 -2.67 20.50
C ASP A 60 3.15 -2.85 19.09
N VAL A 61 2.89 -1.89 18.20
CA VAL A 61 3.45 -1.77 16.85
C VAL A 61 4.28 -0.49 16.67
N SER A 62 4.73 0.11 17.78
CA SER A 62 5.55 1.31 17.77
C SER A 62 6.89 1.08 17.07
N LEU A 63 7.41 2.12 16.45
CA LEU A 63 8.66 2.13 15.70
C LEU A 63 9.61 3.20 16.25
N PRO A 64 10.93 3.08 16.02
CA PRO A 64 11.89 4.14 16.31
C PRO A 64 11.49 5.46 15.61
N LYS A 65 11.84 6.59 16.23
CA LYS A 65 11.47 7.93 15.74
C LYS A 65 12.02 8.26 14.35
N ASP A 66 13.12 7.64 13.96
CA ASP A 66 13.78 7.80 12.67
C ASP A 66 13.27 6.84 11.60
N MET A 67 12.38 5.91 11.96
CA MET A 67 11.71 4.98 11.05
C MET A 67 10.25 5.40 10.88
N ASN A 68 9.96 6.19 9.86
CA ASN A 68 8.65 6.80 9.63
C ASN A 68 7.87 6.08 8.52
N LEU A 69 6.80 5.36 8.88
CA LEU A 69 5.86 4.74 7.95
C LEU A 69 4.60 5.61 7.84
N VAL A 70 4.44 6.29 6.73
CA VAL A 70 3.28 7.15 6.44
C VAL A 70 2.24 6.33 5.69
N PHE A 71 0.99 6.31 6.20
CA PHE A 71 -0.16 5.71 5.56
C PHE A 71 -1.11 6.82 5.12
N ASP A 72 -0.92 7.28 3.87
CA ASP A 72 -1.66 8.38 3.27
C ASP A 72 -2.78 7.82 2.38
N TRP A 73 -3.85 7.38 3.05
CA TRP A 73 -5.02 6.81 2.40
C TRP A 73 -6.33 7.13 3.13
N ASP A 74 -7.44 7.09 2.39
CA ASP A 74 -8.76 7.29 2.95
C ASP A 74 -9.32 5.96 3.46
N LYS A 75 -9.93 5.98 4.66
CA LYS A 75 -10.57 4.78 5.21
C LYS A 75 -11.87 4.46 4.45
N PRO A 76 -12.10 3.18 4.10
CA PRO A 76 -13.37 2.73 3.54
C PRO A 76 -14.53 2.95 4.50
N LYS A 77 -15.75 3.13 3.95
CA LYS A 77 -16.97 3.24 4.77
C LYS A 77 -17.42 1.89 5.35
N ALA A 78 -17.11 0.80 4.67
CA ALA A 78 -17.46 -0.55 5.12
C ALA A 78 -16.57 -0.96 6.31
N LYS A 79 -17.18 -1.32 7.43
CA LYS A 79 -16.48 -1.61 8.70
C LYS A 79 -15.40 -2.67 8.56
N ASN A 80 -15.70 -3.78 7.88
CA ASN A 80 -14.73 -4.87 7.69
C ASN A 80 -13.53 -4.42 6.83
N GLU A 81 -13.76 -3.62 5.80
CA GLU A 81 -12.70 -3.10 4.95
C GLU A 81 -11.83 -2.07 5.70
N ALA A 82 -12.45 -1.21 6.50
CA ALA A 82 -11.72 -0.26 7.34
C ALA A 82 -10.83 -0.98 8.36
N ALA A 83 -11.37 -1.97 9.09
CA ALA A 83 -10.61 -2.77 10.03
C ALA A 83 -9.48 -3.54 9.37
N ALA A 84 -9.75 -4.21 8.24
CA ALA A 84 -8.73 -4.92 7.48
C ALA A 84 -7.63 -3.99 6.96
N MET A 85 -7.96 -2.76 6.58
CA MET A 85 -6.98 -1.75 6.14
C MET A 85 -6.12 -1.26 7.31
N ASP A 86 -6.70 -1.02 8.49
CA ASP A 86 -5.96 -0.64 9.69
C ASP A 86 -4.98 -1.76 10.10
N ASP A 87 -5.43 -3.01 10.08
CA ASP A 87 -4.57 -4.15 10.43
C ASP A 87 -3.55 -4.49 9.33
N ALA A 88 -3.81 -4.16 8.07
CA ALA A 88 -2.80 -4.22 7.04
C ALA A 88 -1.66 -3.20 7.31
N ALA A 89 -1.99 -2.00 7.80
CA ALA A 89 -0.98 -1.04 8.25
C ALA A 89 -0.21 -1.56 9.47
N ASN A 90 -0.90 -2.18 10.45
CA ASN A 90 -0.27 -2.78 11.62
C ASN A 90 0.63 -3.97 11.24
N TYR A 91 0.23 -4.78 10.26
CA TYR A 91 1.09 -5.83 9.70
C TYR A 91 2.38 -5.27 9.10
N VAL A 92 2.31 -4.18 8.35
CA VAL A 92 3.52 -3.52 7.81
C VAL A 92 4.38 -2.99 8.96
N ARG A 93 3.80 -2.34 9.97
CA ARG A 93 4.52 -1.88 11.17
C ARG A 93 5.18 -3.04 11.90
N ALA A 94 4.48 -4.17 12.07
CA ALA A 94 4.99 -5.37 12.74
C ALA A 94 6.25 -5.92 12.06
N ILE A 95 6.33 -5.92 10.73
CA ILE A 95 7.54 -6.31 9.99
C ILE A 95 8.71 -5.39 10.37
N TYR A 96 8.51 -4.07 10.31
CA TYR A 96 9.60 -3.12 10.61
C TYR A 96 9.97 -3.10 12.09
N ARG A 97 9.01 -3.33 12.98
CA ARG A 97 9.29 -3.55 14.40
C ARG A 97 10.13 -4.81 14.62
N GLY A 98 9.81 -5.91 13.93
CA GLY A 98 10.62 -7.14 13.99
C GLY A 98 12.06 -6.91 13.49
N ILE A 99 12.25 -6.09 12.45
CA ILE A 99 13.56 -5.68 11.95
C ILE A 99 14.31 -4.85 13.02
N ASP A 100 13.66 -3.85 13.63
CA ASP A 100 14.23 -3.03 14.71
C ASP A 100 14.63 -3.87 15.92
N LYS A 101 13.77 -4.80 16.34
CA LYS A 101 14.03 -5.70 17.47
C LYS A 101 14.98 -6.84 17.13
N GLY A 102 15.39 -6.98 15.88
CA GLY A 102 16.30 -8.04 15.42
C GLY A 102 15.68 -9.44 15.53
N THR A 103 14.36 -9.57 15.45
CA THR A 103 13.70 -10.86 15.61
C THR A 103 12.33 -10.94 14.90
N ALA A 104 12.11 -12.06 14.21
CA ALA A 104 10.80 -12.41 13.66
C ALA A 104 9.85 -13.03 14.71
N LYS A 105 10.27 -13.13 15.99
CA LYS A 105 9.46 -13.67 17.09
C LYS A 105 8.69 -12.59 17.86
N ASP A 106 8.76 -11.32 17.44
CA ASP A 106 7.97 -10.24 18.03
C ASP A 106 6.47 -10.58 17.97
N ALA A 107 5.74 -10.32 19.05
CA ALA A 107 4.33 -10.66 19.18
C ALA A 107 3.47 -10.03 18.09
N ALA A 108 3.80 -8.79 17.67
CA ALA A 108 3.08 -8.10 16.60
C ALA A 108 3.12 -8.88 15.27
N VAL A 109 4.24 -9.54 14.95
CA VAL A 109 4.38 -10.32 13.71
C VAL A 109 3.37 -11.47 13.66
N THR A 110 3.19 -12.21 14.77
CA THR A 110 2.26 -13.35 14.84
C THR A 110 0.82 -12.90 15.03
N THR A 111 0.58 -11.75 15.66
CA THR A 111 -0.77 -11.19 15.81
C THR A 111 -1.36 -10.75 14.48
N TYR A 112 -0.60 -10.02 13.66
CA TYR A 112 -1.12 -9.44 12.41
C TYR A 112 -0.87 -10.31 11.18
N SER A 113 -0.36 -11.53 11.32
CA SER A 113 -0.14 -12.40 10.17
C SER A 113 -0.37 -13.89 10.44
N THR A 114 -0.71 -14.61 9.36
CA THR A 114 -0.91 -16.06 9.34
C THR A 114 -0.46 -16.64 8.00
N GLY A 115 -0.30 -17.94 7.89
CA GLY A 115 -0.03 -18.65 6.63
C GLY A 115 1.15 -18.08 5.83
N GLU A 116 0.93 -17.82 4.53
CA GLU A 116 1.95 -17.26 3.63
C GLU A 116 2.33 -15.83 4.03
N GLY A 117 1.40 -15.04 4.60
CA GLY A 117 1.66 -13.70 5.12
C GLY A 117 2.66 -13.70 6.26
N LEU A 118 2.56 -14.67 7.18
CA LEU A 118 3.53 -14.86 8.27
C LEU A 118 4.90 -15.30 7.72
N THR A 119 4.91 -16.20 6.74
CA THR A 119 6.15 -16.62 6.08
C THR A 119 6.84 -15.45 5.39
N TYR A 120 6.07 -14.60 4.68
CA TYR A 120 6.59 -13.39 4.06
C TYR A 120 7.21 -12.45 5.10
N ALA A 121 6.48 -12.16 6.20
CA ALA A 121 6.97 -11.28 7.26
C ALA A 121 8.30 -11.79 7.85
N LYS A 122 8.37 -13.06 8.23
CA LYS A 122 9.60 -13.68 8.75
C LYS A 122 10.75 -13.56 7.76
N THR A 123 10.51 -13.87 6.48
CA THR A 123 11.53 -13.77 5.44
C THR A 123 12.07 -12.34 5.28
N GLN A 124 11.19 -11.32 5.34
CA GLN A 124 11.63 -9.92 5.26
C GLN A 124 12.48 -9.52 6.48
N ILE A 125 12.08 -9.94 7.67
CA ILE A 125 12.79 -9.65 8.92
C ILE A 125 14.14 -10.37 8.91
N ASP A 126 14.15 -11.69 8.74
CA ASP A 126 15.36 -12.51 8.81
C ASP A 126 16.42 -12.04 7.78
N ARG A 127 15.98 -11.76 6.54
CA ARG A 127 16.90 -11.26 5.49
C ARG A 127 17.62 -9.97 5.90
N ARG A 128 16.92 -9.06 6.60
CA ARG A 128 17.50 -7.80 7.06
C ARG A 128 18.40 -8.01 8.27
N VAL A 129 17.94 -8.76 9.25
CA VAL A 129 18.65 -9.04 10.49
C VAL A 129 19.94 -9.83 10.23
N ASP A 130 19.86 -10.89 9.43
CA ASP A 130 21.02 -11.73 9.06
C ASP A 130 22.03 -10.92 8.24
N GLY A 131 21.56 -9.98 7.42
CA GLY A 131 22.41 -9.05 6.70
C GLY A 131 23.04 -7.95 7.56
N GLY A 132 22.64 -7.80 8.82
CA GLY A 132 23.10 -6.74 9.72
C GLY A 132 22.48 -5.36 9.42
N TRP A 133 21.27 -5.33 8.84
CA TRP A 133 20.60 -4.11 8.41
C TRP A 133 19.33 -3.84 9.21
N THR A 134 19.15 -2.59 9.60
CA THR A 134 17.85 -2.00 9.95
C THR A 134 17.41 -1.00 8.86
N ALA A 135 16.46 -0.15 9.18
CA ALA A 135 15.94 0.84 8.24
C ALA A 135 15.74 2.20 8.92
N THR A 136 15.86 3.29 8.15
CA THR A 136 15.63 4.66 8.62
C THR A 136 15.05 5.52 7.49
N GLY A 137 14.42 6.64 7.85
CA GLY A 137 13.81 7.58 6.91
C GLY A 137 12.31 7.40 6.78
N THR A 138 11.75 7.79 5.62
CA THR A 138 10.30 7.82 5.40
C THR A 138 9.90 6.90 4.27
N ARG A 139 8.97 5.98 4.55
CA ARG A 139 8.29 5.13 3.58
C ARG A 139 6.82 5.50 3.52
N ARG A 140 6.35 5.89 2.35
CA ARG A 140 4.96 6.32 2.15
C ARG A 140 4.14 5.21 1.51
N HIS A 141 2.96 4.95 2.07
CA HIS A 141 1.95 4.04 1.56
C HIS A 141 0.74 4.88 1.14
N TYR A 142 0.23 4.72 -0.08
CA TYR A 142 -0.76 5.62 -0.65
C TYR A 142 -1.60 4.96 -1.74
N GLN A 143 -2.65 5.62 -2.21
CA GLN A 143 -3.58 5.12 -3.22
C GLN A 143 -4.14 3.74 -2.84
N ALA A 144 -4.52 3.58 -1.57
CA ALA A 144 -5.05 2.32 -1.10
C ALA A 144 -6.47 2.07 -1.62
N ALA A 145 -6.74 0.81 -1.94
CA ALA A 145 -8.05 0.32 -2.32
C ALA A 145 -8.33 -1.01 -1.61
N THR A 146 -9.60 -1.26 -1.30
CA THR A 146 -10.04 -2.50 -0.66
C THR A 146 -11.06 -3.23 -1.53
N ARG A 147 -11.08 -4.55 -1.42
CA ARG A 147 -12.07 -5.40 -2.06
C ARG A 147 -12.40 -6.59 -1.16
N SER A 148 -13.63 -6.62 -0.64
CA SER A 148 -14.13 -7.73 0.16
C SER A 148 -14.47 -8.94 -0.70
N ALA A 149 -14.22 -10.14 -0.19
CA ALA A 149 -14.80 -11.36 -0.74
C ALA A 149 -16.30 -11.44 -0.39
N ALA A 150 -17.06 -12.16 -1.20
CA ALA A 150 -18.52 -12.30 -1.04
C ALA A 150 -18.93 -12.86 0.33
N ASN A 151 -18.11 -13.70 0.95
CA ASN A 151 -18.37 -14.26 2.27
C ASN A 151 -18.03 -13.31 3.45
N GLY A 152 -17.47 -12.13 3.19
CA GLY A 152 -17.08 -11.15 4.20
C GLY A 152 -15.92 -11.54 5.13
N ASN A 153 -15.29 -12.70 4.90
CA ASN A 153 -14.21 -13.23 5.76
C ASN A 153 -12.80 -12.91 5.26
N SER A 154 -12.69 -12.34 4.07
CA SER A 154 -11.42 -11.84 3.55
C SER A 154 -11.58 -10.51 2.82
N VAL A 155 -10.52 -9.70 2.89
CA VAL A 155 -10.41 -8.39 2.23
C VAL A 155 -9.04 -8.32 1.56
N GLU A 156 -9.01 -8.02 0.26
CA GLU A 156 -7.80 -7.59 -0.41
C GLU A 156 -7.58 -6.11 -0.09
N VAL A 157 -6.42 -5.77 0.45
CA VAL A 157 -5.95 -4.39 0.63
C VAL A 157 -4.79 -4.18 -0.33
N ALA A 158 -4.97 -3.29 -1.30
CA ALA A 158 -3.97 -2.98 -2.31
C ALA A 158 -3.53 -1.53 -2.20
N PHE A 159 -2.23 -1.24 -2.33
CA PHE A 159 -1.69 0.11 -2.20
C PHE A 159 -0.33 0.25 -2.90
N CYS A 160 0.01 1.49 -3.19
CA CYS A 160 1.33 1.89 -3.65
C CYS A 160 2.26 2.22 -2.49
N VAL A 161 3.55 2.00 -2.71
CA VAL A 161 4.62 2.31 -1.76
C VAL A 161 5.69 3.12 -2.46
N ASP A 162 6.12 4.22 -1.84
CA ASP A 162 7.32 4.97 -2.20
C ASP A 162 8.36 4.85 -1.08
N SER A 163 9.46 4.20 -1.42
CA SER A 163 10.63 3.97 -0.56
C SER A 163 11.83 4.84 -0.91
N ASN A 164 11.69 5.84 -1.81
CA ASN A 164 12.81 6.66 -2.28
C ASN A 164 13.47 7.53 -1.19
N LYS A 165 12.81 7.68 -0.03
CA LYS A 165 13.35 8.34 1.16
C LYS A 165 13.50 7.40 2.35
N PHE A 166 13.53 6.10 2.10
CA PHE A 166 13.65 5.06 3.11
C PHE A 166 14.89 4.23 2.83
N TYR A 167 15.82 4.18 3.76
CA TYR A 167 17.19 3.71 3.55
C TYR A 167 17.51 2.53 4.43
N SER A 168 18.47 1.71 4.01
CA SER A 168 19.10 0.71 4.86
C SER A 168 20.13 1.39 5.75
N GLU A 169 20.17 0.98 7.02
CA GLU A 169 21.15 1.40 7.99
C GLU A 169 21.88 0.19 8.54
N GLU A 170 23.22 0.21 8.53
CA GLU A 170 24.05 -0.86 9.10
C GLU A 170 24.00 -0.78 10.63
N ILE A 171 23.50 -1.86 11.26
CA ILE A 171 23.27 -1.89 12.73
C ILE A 171 24.56 -1.63 13.50
N LYS A 172 25.71 -2.20 13.06
CA LYS A 172 26.98 -2.11 13.79
C LYS A 172 27.58 -0.72 13.79
N THR A 173 27.40 0.06 12.71
CA THR A 173 28.11 1.33 12.50
C THR A 173 27.18 2.54 12.47
N GLY A 174 25.88 2.34 12.35
CA GLY A 174 24.90 3.40 12.12
C GLY A 174 25.03 4.04 10.72
N LYS A 175 25.78 3.40 9.80
CA LYS A 175 25.98 3.95 8.47
C LYS A 175 24.73 3.79 7.63
N VAL A 176 24.15 4.92 7.19
CA VAL A 176 22.99 4.96 6.31
C VAL A 176 23.42 4.87 4.84
N LEU A 177 22.86 3.92 4.10
CA LEU A 177 23.05 3.77 2.66
C LEU A 177 21.99 4.56 1.90
N LYS A 178 22.27 5.82 1.62
CA LYS A 178 21.37 6.69 0.83
C LYS A 178 21.45 6.35 -0.65
N THR A 179 20.32 6.00 -1.24
CA THR A 179 20.15 5.76 -2.68
C THR A 179 19.54 6.99 -3.35
N LYS A 180 19.81 7.18 -4.65
CA LYS A 180 19.09 8.19 -5.44
C LYS A 180 17.68 7.70 -5.74
N PRO A 181 16.67 8.59 -5.77
CA PRO A 181 15.33 8.25 -6.18
C PRO A 181 15.30 7.61 -7.56
N SER A 182 14.58 6.52 -7.71
CA SER A 182 14.42 5.80 -8.97
C SER A 182 13.10 5.01 -8.97
N ILE A 183 12.79 4.38 -10.09
CA ILE A 183 11.65 3.46 -10.19
C ILE A 183 11.76 2.28 -9.21
N ASP A 184 12.98 1.91 -8.82
CA ASP A 184 13.23 0.82 -7.86
C ASP A 184 12.66 1.12 -6.45
N GLY A 185 12.34 2.38 -6.17
CA GLY A 185 11.70 2.79 -4.93
C GLY A 185 10.17 2.65 -4.94
N PHE A 186 9.56 2.29 -6.07
CA PHE A 186 8.10 2.17 -6.17
C PHE A 186 7.66 0.73 -6.28
N ASP A 187 6.85 0.30 -5.31
CA ASP A 187 6.25 -1.03 -5.28
C ASP A 187 4.73 -0.93 -5.22
N TYR A 188 4.05 -1.97 -5.72
CA TYR A 188 2.62 -2.14 -5.53
C TYR A 188 2.35 -3.42 -4.75
N PHE A 189 1.68 -3.27 -3.64
CA PHE A 189 1.33 -4.35 -2.74
C PHE A 189 -0.12 -4.75 -2.87
N LYS A 190 -0.39 -6.04 -2.71
CA LYS A 190 -1.69 -6.62 -2.42
C LYS A 190 -1.56 -7.54 -1.23
N ILE A 191 -2.30 -7.26 -0.18
CA ILE A 191 -2.34 -8.07 1.03
C ILE A 191 -3.73 -8.67 1.15
N ILE A 192 -3.81 -9.98 1.25
CA ILE A 192 -5.06 -10.67 1.55
C ILE A 192 -5.17 -10.76 3.06
N MET A 193 -6.07 -9.98 3.61
CA MET A 193 -6.42 -9.98 5.02
C MET A 193 -7.55 -10.98 5.25
N VAL A 194 -7.42 -11.82 6.28
CA VAL A 194 -8.47 -12.77 6.73
C VAL A 194 -8.87 -12.44 8.14
N LYS A 195 -10.18 -12.54 8.41
CA LYS A 195 -10.71 -12.28 9.73
C LYS A 195 -10.25 -13.36 10.70
N PHE A 196 -9.71 -12.95 11.86
CA PHE A 196 -9.29 -13.88 12.89
C PHE A 196 -10.52 -14.58 13.52
N PRO A 197 -10.54 -15.92 13.60
CA PRO A 197 -11.77 -16.64 13.91
C PRO A 197 -12.35 -16.38 15.32
N THR A 198 -11.49 -16.08 16.30
CA THR A 198 -11.87 -15.95 17.70
C THR A 198 -11.65 -14.54 18.26
N GLY A 199 -11.10 -13.61 17.47
CA GLY A 199 -10.82 -12.24 17.88
C GLY A 199 -11.91 -11.27 17.44
N GLU A 200 -12.32 -10.37 18.33
CA GLU A 200 -13.27 -9.31 17.98
C GLU A 200 -12.59 -8.26 17.08
N GLY A 201 -12.82 -8.39 15.78
CA GLY A 201 -12.41 -7.38 14.81
C GLY A 201 -11.00 -7.48 14.24
N LEU A 202 -10.14 -8.39 14.74
CA LEU A 202 -8.76 -8.57 14.28
C LEU A 202 -8.71 -9.21 12.88
N TRP A 203 -7.86 -8.66 12.02
CA TRP A 203 -7.55 -9.18 10.69
C TRP A 203 -6.07 -9.53 10.57
N GLN A 204 -5.78 -10.66 9.93
CA GLN A 204 -4.42 -11.15 9.73
C GLN A 204 -4.07 -11.18 8.24
N ALA A 205 -2.87 -10.72 7.90
CA ALA A 205 -2.31 -10.90 6.57
C ALA A 205 -2.03 -12.38 6.32
N SER A 206 -2.78 -13.00 5.41
CA SER A 206 -2.65 -14.41 5.04
C SER A 206 -1.79 -14.61 3.81
N LYS A 207 -1.72 -13.62 2.92
CA LYS A 207 -0.91 -13.65 1.70
C LYS A 207 -0.49 -12.26 1.28
N VAL A 208 0.73 -12.13 0.75
CA VAL A 208 1.27 -10.88 0.23
C VAL A 208 1.75 -11.11 -1.21
N LEU A 209 1.33 -10.22 -2.11
CA LEU A 209 1.79 -10.14 -3.48
C LEU A 209 2.44 -8.79 -3.69
N VAL A 210 3.63 -8.76 -4.28
CA VAL A 210 4.38 -7.52 -4.51
C VAL A 210 4.79 -7.45 -5.98
N GLU A 211 4.47 -6.33 -6.61
CA GLU A 211 4.98 -5.93 -7.90
C GLU A 211 6.03 -4.85 -7.66
N THR A 212 7.29 -5.17 -7.87
CA THR A 212 8.40 -4.21 -7.72
C THR A 212 8.54 -3.34 -8.96
N LYS A 213 9.14 -2.14 -8.81
CA LYS A 213 9.30 -1.17 -9.91
C LYS A 213 7.95 -0.83 -10.57
N ALA A 214 6.94 -0.68 -9.76
CA ALA A 214 5.57 -0.47 -10.20
C ALA A 214 5.36 0.93 -10.78
N ALA A 215 5.41 1.04 -12.12
CA ALA A 215 5.24 2.33 -12.82
C ALA A 215 3.91 3.03 -12.51
N LYS A 216 2.86 2.26 -12.21
CA LYS A 216 1.56 2.79 -11.78
C LYS A 216 1.57 3.51 -10.43
N CYS A 217 2.67 3.40 -9.68
CA CYS A 217 2.86 4.03 -8.38
C CYS A 217 3.75 5.29 -8.42
N GLN A 218 4.15 5.76 -9.62
CA GLN A 218 4.93 6.99 -9.81
C GLN A 218 4.08 8.26 -9.77
#